data_687ee53cba454253f26fad6257fc41ed
#
_entry.id   687ee53cba454253f26fad6257fc41ed
#
_cell.length_a   1.000
_cell.length_b   1.000
_cell.length_c   1.000
_cell.angle_alpha   90.00
_cell.angle_beta   90.00
_cell.angle_gamma   90.00
#
_symmetry.space_group_name_H-M   'P 1'
#
loop_
_entity.id
_entity.type
_entity.pdbx_description
1 polymer ?
#
loop_
_entity_poly.entity_id
_entity_poly.type
_entity_poly.pdbx_seq_one_letter_code
_entity_poly.pdbx_strand_id
1 'polypeptide(L)'
;MAPSISPLIRCLIFRAPNGRFFDLPAIINTARKKRALGDIPAQIHFQDNPAATGTADLLLASGLLQYLDTPFTDFIKALPEPPMHILLNKVAMRDGDALVTLEQISPNRVPYRIRNRQNFEAELTHSGYVIRDTWLIPELAHTITTHPWLGASESRGYLMERA
;
A
#
# COMPACT_ATOMS: atom_id res chain seq x y z
N MET A 1 -14.19 -12.08 -23.46
CA MET A 1 -13.41 -10.94 -22.94
C MET A 1 -13.25 -11.18 -21.45
N ALA A 2 -12.10 -11.67 -20.99
CA ALA A 2 -11.86 -11.92 -19.58
C ALA A 2 -11.71 -10.57 -18.86
N PRO A 3 -12.31 -10.38 -17.66
CA PRO A 3 -12.10 -9.16 -16.90
C PRO A 3 -10.63 -9.08 -16.51
N SER A 4 -9.97 -8.03 -16.93
CA SER A 4 -8.62 -7.70 -16.47
C SER A 4 -8.71 -7.48 -14.96
N ILE A 5 -8.27 -8.46 -14.19
CA ILE A 5 -8.06 -8.30 -12.77
C ILE A 5 -6.85 -7.38 -12.65
N SER A 6 -7.10 -6.11 -12.39
CA SER A 6 -6.04 -5.20 -11.94
C SER A 6 -5.36 -5.88 -10.74
N PRO A 7 -4.05 -6.11 -10.75
CA PRO A 7 -3.40 -6.80 -9.65
C PRO A 7 -3.35 -5.87 -8.44
N LEU A 8 -4.36 -5.96 -7.59
CA LEU A 8 -4.41 -5.30 -6.30
C LEU A 8 -3.59 -6.10 -5.29
N ILE A 9 -2.27 -6.22 -5.53
CA ILE A 9 -1.35 -6.60 -4.46
C ILE A 9 -1.15 -5.36 -3.59
N ARG A 10 -1.81 -5.32 -2.44
CA ARG A 10 -1.79 -4.13 -1.59
C ARG A 10 -0.76 -4.23 -0.47
N CYS A 11 -0.61 -5.39 0.14
CA CYS A 11 0.38 -5.58 1.19
C CYS A 11 0.96 -6.99 1.13
N LEU A 12 2.28 -7.08 1.11
CA LEU A 12 3.01 -8.33 1.16
C LEU A 12 4.10 -8.22 2.21
N ILE A 13 4.14 -9.17 3.13
CA ILE A 13 5.08 -9.22 4.24
C ILE A 13 5.97 -10.42 4.02
N PHE A 14 7.28 -10.18 4.01
CA PHE A 14 8.27 -11.21 3.74
C PHE A 14 9.08 -11.55 4.98
N ARG A 15 9.22 -12.84 5.22
CA ARG A 15 10.31 -13.44 5.97
C ARG A 15 10.79 -14.63 5.16
N ALA A 16 12.03 -14.58 4.70
CA ALA A 16 12.56 -15.65 3.86
C ALA A 16 12.42 -17.04 4.54
N PRO A 17 11.96 -18.09 3.84
CA PRO A 17 11.53 -18.14 2.43
C PRO A 17 10.02 -17.89 2.22
N ASN A 18 9.29 -17.39 3.21
CA ASN A 18 7.82 -17.31 3.22
C ASN A 18 7.31 -15.88 3.01
N GLY A 19 6.31 -15.73 2.12
CA GLY A 19 5.56 -14.50 1.95
C GLY A 19 4.19 -14.58 2.64
N ARG A 20 3.79 -13.52 3.33
CA ARG A 20 2.46 -13.38 3.91
C ARG A 20 1.75 -12.22 3.24
N PHE A 21 0.65 -12.53 2.59
CA PHE A 21 -0.17 -11.57 1.86
C PHE A 21 -1.37 -11.17 2.71
N PHE A 22 -1.50 -9.87 2.93
CA PHE A 22 -2.62 -9.29 3.66
C PHE A 22 -3.47 -8.43 2.72
N ASP A 23 -4.79 -8.60 2.75
CA ASP A 23 -5.76 -7.78 2.02
C ASP A 23 -7.16 -7.97 2.62
N LEU A 24 -8.14 -7.32 2.03
CA LEU A 24 -9.56 -7.49 2.39
C LEU A 24 -10.00 -8.95 2.31
N PRO A 25 -10.91 -9.42 3.18
CA PRO A 25 -11.35 -10.81 3.23
C PRO A 25 -11.82 -11.36 1.87
N ALA A 26 -12.50 -10.55 1.05
CA ALA A 26 -12.97 -10.96 -0.28
C ALA A 26 -11.81 -11.28 -1.24
N ILE A 27 -10.73 -10.48 -1.19
CA ILE A 27 -9.52 -10.68 -1.99
C ILE A 27 -8.79 -11.93 -1.51
N ILE A 28 -8.61 -12.08 -0.20
CA ILE A 28 -7.98 -13.24 0.42
C ILE A 28 -8.71 -14.53 0.05
N ASN A 29 -10.04 -14.54 0.09
CA ASN A 29 -10.83 -15.72 -0.30
C ASN A 29 -10.64 -16.08 -1.79
N THR A 30 -10.54 -15.07 -2.66
CA THR A 30 -10.25 -15.30 -4.08
C THR A 30 -8.84 -15.85 -4.29
N ALA A 31 -7.85 -15.31 -3.57
CA ALA A 31 -6.47 -15.78 -3.63
C ALA A 31 -6.33 -17.23 -3.12
N ARG A 32 -7.02 -17.57 -2.03
CA ARG A 32 -7.06 -18.96 -1.50
C ARG A 32 -7.61 -19.95 -2.53
N LYS A 33 -8.68 -19.58 -3.27
CA LYS A 33 -9.22 -20.40 -4.36
C LYS A 33 -8.21 -20.62 -5.49
N LYS A 34 -7.52 -19.57 -5.93
CA LYS A 34 -6.45 -19.66 -6.95
C LYS A 34 -5.29 -20.54 -6.48
N ARG A 35 -4.91 -20.44 -5.21
CA ARG A 35 -3.88 -21.32 -4.63
C ARG A 35 -4.31 -22.78 -4.68
N ALA A 36 -5.56 -23.10 -4.39
CA ALA A 36 -6.08 -24.47 -4.47
C ALA A 36 -6.05 -25.04 -5.89
N LEU A 37 -6.03 -24.17 -6.92
CA LEU A 37 -5.87 -24.55 -8.34
C LEU A 37 -4.39 -24.66 -8.77
N GLY A 38 -3.43 -24.36 -7.88
CA GLY A 38 -2.00 -24.40 -8.18
C GLY A 38 -1.44 -23.12 -8.82
N ASP A 39 -2.24 -22.07 -8.98
CA ASP A 39 -1.82 -20.81 -9.63
C ASP A 39 -0.90 -19.96 -8.74
N ILE A 40 -0.79 -20.28 -7.46
CA ILE A 40 -0.02 -19.50 -6.49
C ILE A 40 0.91 -20.43 -5.71
N PRO A 41 2.20 -20.07 -5.56
CA PRO A 41 3.17 -20.87 -4.82
C PRO A 41 2.76 -21.17 -3.38
N ALA A 42 3.09 -22.35 -2.89
CA ALA A 42 2.73 -22.81 -1.55
C ALA A 42 3.31 -21.96 -0.41
N GLN A 43 4.43 -21.28 -0.68
CA GLN A 43 5.13 -20.40 0.27
C GLN A 43 4.40 -19.08 0.55
N ILE A 44 3.36 -18.75 -0.24
CA ILE A 44 2.54 -17.55 -0.03
C ILE A 44 1.38 -17.89 0.90
N HIS A 45 1.33 -17.27 2.07
CA HIS A 45 0.27 -17.43 3.05
C HIS A 45 -0.67 -16.22 3.02
N PHE A 46 -1.96 -16.45 3.15
CA PHE A 46 -3.00 -15.41 3.06
C PHE A 46 -3.57 -15.12 4.44
N GLN A 47 -3.56 -13.84 4.83
CA GLN A 47 -4.05 -13.34 6.11
C GLN A 47 -5.03 -12.19 5.87
N ASP A 48 -6.07 -12.11 6.68
CA ASP A 48 -7.06 -11.03 6.71
C ASP A 48 -6.96 -10.17 7.98
N ASN A 49 -5.99 -10.48 8.85
CA ASN A 49 -5.68 -9.73 10.04
C ASN A 49 -4.16 -9.44 10.09
N PRO A 50 -3.71 -8.18 10.10
CA PRO A 50 -2.30 -7.83 10.17
C PRO A 50 -1.61 -8.36 11.44
N ALA A 51 -2.30 -8.41 12.58
CA ALA A 51 -1.75 -8.95 13.83
C ALA A 51 -1.40 -10.46 13.76
N ALA A 52 -2.00 -11.20 12.82
CA ALA A 52 -1.72 -12.63 12.61
C ALA A 52 -0.53 -12.88 11.67
N THR A 53 0.12 -11.83 11.15
CA THR A 53 1.19 -11.99 10.15
C THR A 53 2.50 -12.50 10.75
N GLY A 54 2.72 -12.37 12.08
CA GLY A 54 3.99 -12.66 12.73
C GLY A 54 5.09 -11.66 12.36
N THR A 55 6.33 -11.97 12.74
CA THR A 55 7.50 -11.13 12.44
C THR A 55 7.81 -11.12 10.96
N ALA A 56 8.28 -9.99 10.45
CA ALA A 56 8.63 -9.80 9.05
C ALA A 56 9.93 -9.01 8.89
N ASP A 57 10.75 -9.37 7.92
CA ASP A 57 11.97 -8.64 7.58
C ASP A 57 11.65 -7.46 6.66
N LEU A 58 10.68 -7.65 5.76
CA LEU A 58 10.24 -6.65 4.79
C LEU A 58 8.72 -6.56 4.72
N LEU A 59 8.19 -5.35 4.83
CA LEU A 59 6.83 -4.99 4.47
C LEU A 59 6.80 -4.34 3.09
N LEU A 60 6.12 -4.96 2.13
CA LEU A 60 5.82 -4.35 0.84
C LEU A 60 4.36 -3.89 0.81
N ALA A 61 4.13 -2.60 0.63
CA ALA A 61 2.80 -2.02 0.45
C ALA A 61 2.73 -1.26 -0.89
N SER A 62 2.01 -1.80 -1.86
CA SER A 62 1.88 -1.21 -3.19
C SER A 62 0.43 -0.83 -3.47
N GLY A 63 0.16 0.46 -3.67
CA GLY A 63 -1.20 0.95 -3.90
C GLY A 63 -2.16 0.72 -2.72
N LEU A 64 -1.63 0.66 -1.50
CA LEU A 64 -2.41 0.44 -0.28
C LEU A 64 -2.81 1.76 0.38
N LEU A 65 -1.86 2.68 0.51
CA LEU A 65 -1.96 3.82 1.43
C LEU A 65 -3.10 4.78 1.09
N GLN A 66 -3.44 4.92 -0.18
CA GLN A 66 -4.55 5.78 -0.61
C GLN A 66 -5.92 5.29 -0.14
N TYR A 67 -6.02 4.04 0.29
CA TYR A 67 -7.26 3.41 0.77
C TYR A 67 -7.28 3.14 2.28
N LEU A 68 -6.19 3.50 2.98
CA LEU A 68 -6.15 3.40 4.45
C LEU A 68 -6.85 4.60 5.08
N ASP A 69 -7.79 4.33 5.98
CA ASP A 69 -8.47 5.34 6.79
C ASP A 69 -7.62 5.80 7.97
N THR A 70 -6.68 4.97 8.41
CA THR A 70 -5.77 5.23 9.52
C THR A 70 -4.41 5.74 9.05
N PRO A 71 -3.65 6.45 9.89
CA PRO A 71 -2.24 6.76 9.64
C PRO A 71 -1.44 5.49 9.36
N PHE A 72 -0.44 5.60 8.49
CA PHE A 72 0.41 4.45 8.15
C PHE A 72 1.23 3.97 9.35
N THR A 73 1.64 4.89 10.21
CA THR A 73 2.32 4.57 11.48
C THR A 73 1.49 3.70 12.41
N ASP A 74 0.18 3.88 12.44
CA ASP A 74 -0.71 3.04 13.25
C ASP A 74 -0.88 1.64 12.63
N PHE A 75 -0.87 1.56 11.30
CA PHE A 75 -0.82 0.27 10.60
C PHE A 75 0.46 -0.50 10.95
N ILE A 76 1.64 0.16 10.96
CA ILE A 76 2.91 -0.46 11.36
C ILE A 76 2.85 -0.95 12.82
N LYS A 77 2.31 -0.14 13.73
CA LYS A 77 2.17 -0.50 15.16
C LYS A 77 1.22 -1.67 15.41
N ALA A 78 0.27 -1.91 14.49
CA ALA A 78 -0.64 -3.06 14.57
C ALA A 78 0.02 -4.39 14.17
N LEU A 79 1.21 -4.35 13.56
CA LEU A 79 1.99 -5.55 13.28
C LEU A 79 2.59 -6.11 14.58
N PRO A 80 2.79 -7.43 14.70
CA PRO A 80 3.41 -8.05 15.88
C PRO A 80 4.78 -7.46 16.22
N GLU A 81 5.57 -7.15 15.20
CA GLU A 81 6.83 -6.41 15.28
C GLU A 81 6.96 -5.47 14.09
N PRO A 82 7.49 -4.26 14.30
CA PRO A 82 7.83 -3.38 13.18
C PRO A 82 8.90 -4.03 12.28
N PRO A 83 8.66 -4.14 10.96
CA PRO A 83 9.62 -4.77 10.05
C PRO A 83 10.94 -3.99 9.98
N MET A 84 12.06 -4.66 9.67
CA MET A 84 13.33 -3.99 9.47
C MET A 84 13.29 -3.07 8.26
N HIS A 85 12.66 -3.53 7.17
CA HIS A 85 12.55 -2.78 5.92
C HIS A 85 11.10 -2.57 5.53
N ILE A 86 10.81 -1.42 4.95
CA ILE A 86 9.50 -1.10 4.37
C ILE A 86 9.71 -0.60 2.95
N LEU A 87 9.00 -1.20 2.00
CA LEU A 87 8.93 -0.76 0.63
C LEU A 87 7.50 -0.31 0.33
N LEU A 88 7.32 1.00 0.22
CA LEU A 88 6.07 1.59 -0.24
C LEU A 88 6.15 1.85 -1.73
N ASN A 89 5.07 1.57 -2.45
CA ASN A 89 4.98 1.84 -3.86
C ASN A 89 3.60 2.38 -4.22
N LYS A 90 3.53 3.25 -5.22
CA LYS A 90 2.29 3.88 -5.68
C LYS A 90 1.57 4.67 -4.57
N VAL A 91 2.31 5.45 -3.80
CA VAL A 91 1.73 6.34 -2.78
C VAL A 91 1.32 7.64 -3.43
N ALA A 92 0.03 7.98 -3.35
CA ALA A 92 -0.52 9.21 -3.92
C ALA A 92 -0.16 10.41 -3.04
N MET A 93 0.55 11.38 -3.62
CA MET A 93 1.12 12.55 -2.96
C MET A 93 0.79 13.84 -3.69
N ARG A 94 0.91 14.96 -2.99
CA ARG A 94 0.88 16.31 -3.58
C ARG A 94 1.65 17.30 -2.72
N ASP A 95 2.06 18.39 -3.36
CA ASP A 95 2.50 19.60 -2.66
C ASP A 95 1.25 20.44 -2.36
N GLY A 96 0.89 20.56 -1.09
CA GLY A 96 -0.33 21.23 -0.62
C GLY A 96 -1.12 20.32 0.32
N ASP A 97 -2.26 20.80 0.82
CA ASP A 97 -3.05 20.08 1.82
C ASP A 97 -3.48 18.70 1.33
N ALA A 98 -3.46 17.73 2.25
CA ALA A 98 -3.99 16.41 1.98
C ALA A 98 -5.48 16.50 1.63
N LEU A 99 -5.92 15.66 0.70
CA LEU A 99 -7.33 15.63 0.28
C LEU A 99 -7.80 14.19 0.07
N VAL A 100 -9.11 14.01 0.08
CA VAL A 100 -9.74 12.75 -0.28
C VAL A 100 -10.65 13.01 -1.49
N THR A 101 -10.46 12.23 -2.53
CA THR A 101 -11.31 12.19 -3.71
C THR A 101 -11.99 10.83 -3.83
N LEU A 102 -12.80 10.65 -4.86
CA LEU A 102 -13.41 9.37 -5.18
C LEU A 102 -12.77 8.78 -6.44
N GLU A 103 -12.22 7.59 -6.29
CA GLU A 103 -11.73 6.80 -7.42
C GLU A 103 -12.84 5.85 -7.91
N GLN A 104 -12.99 5.77 -9.24
CA GLN A 104 -13.92 4.84 -9.86
C GLN A 104 -13.25 3.47 -10.03
N ILE A 105 -13.60 2.51 -9.18
CA ILE A 105 -13.25 1.10 -9.34
C ILE A 105 -14.54 0.37 -9.71
N SER A 106 -14.77 0.24 -11.03
CA SER A 106 -16.05 -0.25 -11.57
C SER A 106 -16.56 -1.52 -10.89
N PRO A 107 -17.83 -1.56 -10.48
CA PRO A 107 -18.88 -0.53 -10.60
C PRO A 107 -18.90 0.49 -9.46
N ASN A 108 -18.01 0.39 -8.49
CA ASN A 108 -18.03 1.15 -7.24
C ASN A 108 -17.16 2.42 -7.30
N ARG A 109 -17.44 3.37 -6.40
CA ARG A 109 -16.56 4.48 -6.09
C ARG A 109 -16.01 4.29 -4.69
N VAL A 110 -14.70 4.51 -4.54
CA VAL A 110 -14.01 4.34 -3.25
C VAL A 110 -13.27 5.62 -2.88
N PRO A 111 -13.20 5.96 -1.59
CA PRO A 111 -12.35 7.05 -1.13
C PRO A 111 -10.91 6.81 -1.54
N TYR A 112 -10.27 7.85 -2.06
CA TYR A 112 -8.88 7.85 -2.51
C TYR A 112 -8.15 9.03 -1.88
N ARG A 113 -7.26 8.75 -0.96
CA ARG A 113 -6.51 9.77 -0.21
C ARG A 113 -5.23 10.16 -0.96
N ILE A 114 -5.06 11.45 -1.19
CA ILE A 114 -3.82 12.05 -1.69
C ILE A 114 -3.20 12.82 -0.52
N ARG A 115 -1.99 12.44 -0.12
CA ARG A 115 -1.31 12.98 1.07
C ARG A 115 -0.50 14.23 0.74
N ASN A 116 -0.35 15.11 1.73
CA ASN A 116 0.71 16.10 1.68
C ASN A 116 2.06 15.38 1.80
N ARG A 117 2.96 15.61 0.85
CA ARG A 117 4.24 14.91 0.76
C ARG A 117 5.13 15.18 1.98
N GLN A 118 5.31 16.44 2.31
CA GLN A 118 6.20 16.83 3.41
C GLN A 118 5.73 16.27 4.76
N ASN A 119 4.43 16.36 5.04
CA ASN A 119 3.86 15.82 6.28
C ASN A 119 4.02 14.31 6.36
N PHE A 120 3.83 13.61 5.25
CA PHE A 120 3.97 12.16 5.22
C PHE A 120 5.44 11.71 5.40
N GLU A 121 6.38 12.36 4.74
CA GLU A 121 7.81 12.08 4.88
C GLU A 121 8.29 12.37 6.32
N ALA A 122 7.79 13.44 6.94
CA ALA A 122 8.03 13.71 8.35
C ALA A 122 7.41 12.64 9.27
N GLU A 123 6.18 12.18 9.00
CA GLU A 123 5.53 11.08 9.72
C GLU A 123 6.38 9.81 9.68
N LEU A 124 6.90 9.44 8.52
CA LEU A 124 7.76 8.26 8.35
C LEU A 124 9.04 8.38 9.19
N THR A 125 9.70 9.53 9.16
CA THR A 125 10.92 9.78 9.92
C THR A 125 10.65 9.72 11.44
N HIS A 126 9.56 10.31 11.91
CA HIS A 126 9.18 10.26 13.33
C HIS A 126 8.76 8.86 13.81
N SER A 127 8.42 7.96 12.89
CA SER A 127 8.08 6.57 13.22
C SER A 127 9.30 5.66 13.46
N GLY A 128 10.53 6.20 13.41
CA GLY A 128 11.76 5.46 13.63
C GLY A 128 12.31 4.79 12.37
N TYR A 129 11.90 5.27 11.19
CA TYR A 129 12.45 4.81 9.92
C TYR A 129 13.26 5.89 9.21
N VAL A 130 14.32 5.47 8.55
CA VAL A 130 15.14 6.30 7.66
C VAL A 130 14.73 6.00 6.22
N ILE A 131 14.40 7.03 5.47
CA ILE A 131 14.17 6.91 4.03
C ILE A 131 15.53 6.72 3.36
N ARG A 132 15.75 5.55 2.75
CA ARG A 132 16.98 5.19 2.05
C ARG A 132 16.93 5.55 0.58
N ASP A 133 15.75 5.44 -0.02
CA ASP A 133 15.56 5.76 -1.43
C ASP A 133 14.11 6.20 -1.70
N THR A 134 13.92 7.01 -2.73
CA THR A 134 12.62 7.46 -3.21
C THR A 134 12.60 7.54 -4.73
N TRP A 135 11.46 7.23 -5.36
CA TRP A 135 11.28 7.36 -6.79
C TRP A 135 9.90 7.88 -7.15
N LEU A 136 9.81 8.51 -8.31
CA LEU A 136 8.55 8.94 -8.93
C LEU A 136 8.03 7.87 -9.87
N ILE A 137 6.70 7.80 -9.98
CA ILE A 137 5.99 6.98 -10.96
C ILE A 137 5.14 7.95 -11.81
N PRO A 138 5.73 8.58 -12.84
CA PRO A 138 5.09 9.66 -13.59
C PRO A 138 3.77 9.26 -14.24
N GLU A 139 3.64 7.98 -14.66
CA GLU A 139 2.46 7.44 -15.33
C GLU A 139 1.23 7.40 -14.43
N LEU A 140 1.42 7.54 -13.12
CA LEU A 140 0.37 7.58 -12.11
C LEU A 140 0.11 8.99 -11.55
N ALA A 141 0.63 10.01 -12.20
CA ALA A 141 0.28 11.40 -11.90
C ALA A 141 -1.14 11.71 -12.39
N HIS A 142 -1.94 12.36 -11.55
CA HIS A 142 -3.32 12.68 -11.88
C HIS A 142 -3.66 14.13 -11.58
N THR A 143 -4.51 14.71 -12.44
CA THR A 143 -5.21 15.97 -12.15
C THR A 143 -6.67 15.66 -11.87
N ILE A 144 -7.22 16.21 -10.79
CA ILE A 144 -8.63 16.07 -10.48
C ILE A 144 -9.41 16.97 -11.44
N THR A 145 -10.00 16.38 -12.49
CA THR A 145 -10.64 17.12 -13.59
C THR A 145 -11.75 18.06 -13.16
N THR A 146 -12.45 17.73 -12.07
CA THR A 146 -13.50 18.56 -11.48
C THR A 146 -12.96 19.73 -10.64
N HIS A 147 -11.67 19.69 -10.26
CA HIS A 147 -11.01 20.65 -9.39
C HIS A 147 -9.57 20.92 -9.86
N PRO A 148 -9.38 21.41 -11.11
CA PRO A 148 -8.05 21.56 -11.71
C PRO A 148 -7.13 22.54 -10.96
N TRP A 149 -7.72 23.47 -10.21
CA TRP A 149 -6.96 24.41 -9.36
C TRP A 149 -6.23 23.76 -8.19
N LEU A 150 -6.56 22.51 -7.85
CA LEU A 150 -5.81 21.74 -6.84
C LEU A 150 -4.45 21.26 -7.35
N GLY A 151 -4.18 21.42 -8.66
CA GLY A 151 -2.95 20.97 -9.29
C GLY A 151 -2.90 19.45 -9.51
N ALA A 152 -1.75 18.96 -9.90
CA ALA A 152 -1.53 17.54 -10.10
C ALA A 152 -1.10 16.84 -8.80
N SER A 153 -1.53 15.59 -8.65
CA SER A 153 -0.92 14.65 -7.72
C SER A 153 0.23 13.92 -8.40
N GLU A 154 1.16 13.42 -7.61
CA GLU A 154 2.21 12.50 -8.04
C GLU A 154 2.05 11.15 -7.36
N SER A 155 2.69 10.14 -7.91
CA SER A 155 2.79 8.84 -7.26
C SER A 155 4.25 8.54 -6.95
N ARG A 156 4.52 8.14 -5.70
CA ARG A 156 5.89 7.89 -5.22
C ARG A 156 6.06 6.50 -4.63
N GLY A 157 7.30 6.03 -4.69
CA GLY A 157 7.76 4.91 -3.90
C GLY A 157 8.83 5.34 -2.89
N TYR A 158 8.96 4.53 -1.84
CA TYR A 158 9.93 4.73 -0.74
C TYR A 158 10.51 3.39 -0.32
N LEU A 159 11.82 3.34 -0.21
CA LEU A 159 12.53 2.28 0.52
C LEU A 159 12.97 2.84 1.86
N MET A 160 12.58 2.17 2.93
CA MET A 160 12.86 2.61 4.29
C MET A 160 13.49 1.48 5.10
N GLU A 161 14.33 1.86 6.04
CA GLU A 161 14.99 0.98 6.98
C GLU A 161 14.78 1.51 8.40
N ARG A 162 14.53 0.62 9.35
CA ARG A 162 14.38 0.96 10.75
C ARG A 162 15.72 1.47 11.31
N ALA A 163 15.69 2.61 12.02
CA ALA A 163 16.85 3.23 12.64
C ALA A 163 17.46 2.36 13.75
#